data_d371cc6c477e0a9ffdb3e2aeeed4baff
#
_entry.id   d371cc6c477e0a9ffdb3e2aeeed4baff
#
_cell.length_a   1.000
_cell.length_b   1.000
_cell.length_c   1.000
_cell.angle_alpha   90.00
_cell.angle_beta   90.00
_cell.angle_gamma   90.00
#
_symmetry.space_group_name_H-M   'P 1'
#
loop_
_entity.id
_entity.type
_entity.pdbx_description
1 polymer ?
#
loop_
_entity_poly.entity_id
_entity_poly.type
_entity_poly.pdbx_seq_one_letter_code
_entity_poly.pdbx_strand_id
1 'polypeptide(L)'
;MADLSAGNASMPPRIAAQVPERDGLLGAMPAFVPSIQVLETKLVSVFPHNSDRPTHQAVIVCFDPANGAPIALLDASYITEARTAAGSALATRLLAREDAEVLAVLGTGA
;
A
#
# COMPACT_ATOMS: atom_id res chain seq x y z
N MET A 1 -4.59 6.79 10.42
CA MET A 1 -5.84 6.02 10.63
C MET A 1 -6.98 6.90 11.13
N ALA A 2 -6.76 7.87 12.04
CA ALA A 2 -7.82 8.77 12.52
C ALA A 2 -8.53 9.51 11.38
N ASP A 3 -7.81 10.13 10.46
CA ASP A 3 -8.40 10.81 9.30
C ASP A 3 -9.22 9.89 8.40
N LEU A 4 -8.72 8.67 8.19
CA LEU A 4 -9.46 7.68 7.38
C LEU A 4 -10.77 7.28 8.06
N SER A 5 -10.74 6.99 9.37
CA SER A 5 -11.94 6.64 10.14
C SER A 5 -12.93 7.79 10.25
N ALA A 6 -12.44 9.02 10.27
CA ALA A 6 -13.27 10.23 10.31
C ALA A 6 -13.79 10.68 8.93
N GLY A 7 -13.33 10.04 7.84
CA GLY A 7 -13.67 10.43 6.47
C GLY A 7 -12.97 11.69 5.98
N ASN A 8 -11.92 12.16 6.68
CA ASN A 8 -11.19 13.39 6.32
C ASN A 8 -10.09 13.12 5.26
N ALA A 9 -9.61 11.89 5.15
CA ALA A 9 -8.62 11.55 4.14
C ALA A 9 -9.26 11.46 2.75
N SER A 10 -8.61 12.09 1.76
CA SER A 10 -8.99 11.93 0.35
C SER A 10 -8.25 10.73 -0.23
N MET A 11 -8.96 9.64 -0.43
CA MET A 11 -8.43 8.38 -0.99
C MET A 11 -9.40 7.84 -2.04
N PRO A 12 -9.31 8.30 -3.29
CA PRO A 12 -10.17 7.79 -4.36
C PRO A 12 -9.90 6.29 -4.63
N PRO A 13 -10.83 5.60 -5.31
CA PRO A 13 -10.60 4.23 -5.75
C PRO A 13 -9.30 4.12 -6.55
N ARG A 14 -8.55 3.04 -6.31
CA ARG A 14 -7.33 2.75 -7.07
C ARG A 14 -7.65 2.51 -8.54
N ILE A 15 -6.76 2.95 -9.41
CA ILE A 15 -6.82 2.67 -10.85
C ILE A 15 -5.63 1.80 -11.24
N ALA A 16 -5.78 1.02 -12.33
CA ALA A 16 -4.70 0.20 -12.83
C ALA A 16 -4.72 0.13 -14.37
N ALA A 17 -3.53 0.22 -14.96
CA ALA A 17 -3.28 -0.15 -16.33
C ALA A 17 -2.89 -1.63 -16.39
N GLN A 18 -3.50 -2.39 -17.29
CA GLN A 18 -3.25 -3.82 -17.47
C GLN A 18 -2.23 -4.06 -18.58
N VAL A 19 -1.42 -5.11 -18.41
CA VAL A 19 -0.51 -5.66 -19.42
C VAL A 19 -0.92 -7.12 -19.66
N PRO A 20 -1.96 -7.37 -20.48
CA PRO A 20 -2.59 -8.69 -20.59
C PRO A 20 -1.63 -9.82 -20.99
N GLU A 21 -0.65 -9.52 -21.86
CA GLU A 21 0.32 -10.50 -22.36
C GLU A 21 1.28 -11.02 -21.26
N ARG A 22 1.25 -10.40 -20.09
CA ARG A 22 2.11 -10.74 -18.95
C ARG A 22 1.34 -11.00 -17.67
N ASP A 23 0.01 -11.03 -17.72
CA ASP A 23 -0.87 -10.99 -16.55
C ASP A 23 -0.46 -9.88 -15.55
N GLY A 24 0.17 -8.83 -16.10
CA GLY A 24 0.76 -7.75 -15.32
C GLY A 24 -0.15 -6.54 -15.19
N LEU A 25 0.15 -5.72 -14.21
CA LEU A 25 -0.52 -4.43 -14.03
C LEU A 25 0.40 -3.37 -13.42
N LEU A 26 0.06 -2.10 -13.65
CA LEU A 26 0.56 -0.94 -12.92
C LEU A 26 -0.62 -0.24 -12.26
N GLY A 27 -0.66 -0.27 -10.93
CA GLY A 27 -1.68 0.42 -10.13
C GLY A 27 -1.21 1.76 -9.61
N ALA A 28 -2.14 2.71 -9.48
CA ALA A 28 -1.92 4.00 -8.84
C ALA A 28 -2.91 4.21 -7.69
N MET A 29 -2.40 4.71 -6.57
CA MET A 29 -3.14 4.89 -5.31
C MET A 29 -2.84 6.27 -4.75
N PRO A 30 -3.47 7.34 -5.30
CA PRO A 30 -3.28 8.67 -4.75
C PRO A 30 -3.98 8.83 -3.40
N ALA A 31 -3.40 9.65 -2.52
CA ALA A 31 -3.97 9.96 -1.23
C ALA A 31 -3.55 11.35 -0.74
N PHE A 32 -4.46 12.00 0.00
CA PHE A 32 -4.15 13.17 0.79
C PHE A 32 -4.64 12.97 2.23
N VAL A 33 -3.74 13.18 3.19
CA VAL A 33 -4.01 13.05 4.63
C VAL A 33 -3.83 14.42 5.29
N PRO A 34 -4.91 15.14 5.60
CA PRO A 34 -4.84 16.53 6.02
C PRO A 34 -4.16 16.76 7.38
N SER A 35 -4.32 15.85 8.34
CA SER A 35 -3.74 16.03 9.69
C SER A 35 -2.20 16.04 9.71
N ILE A 36 -1.58 15.42 8.71
CA ILE A 36 -0.11 15.35 8.58
C ILE A 36 0.40 16.01 7.30
N GLN A 37 -0.50 16.67 6.55
CA GLN A 37 -0.19 17.38 5.30
C GLN A 37 0.60 16.53 4.29
N VAL A 38 0.21 15.26 4.12
CA VAL A 38 0.83 14.34 3.16
C VAL A 38 -0.05 14.22 1.93
N LEU A 39 0.49 14.65 0.79
CA LEU A 39 -0.06 14.40 -0.55
C LEU A 39 0.89 13.45 -1.28
N GLU A 40 0.40 12.28 -1.65
CA GLU A 40 1.25 11.25 -2.25
C GLU A 40 0.48 10.38 -3.24
N THR A 41 1.22 9.64 -4.06
CA THR A 41 0.70 8.50 -4.79
C THR A 41 1.65 7.33 -4.70
N LYS A 42 1.14 6.17 -4.29
CA LYS A 42 1.86 4.91 -4.45
C LYS A 42 1.57 4.33 -5.82
N LEU A 43 2.63 4.04 -6.55
CA LEU A 43 2.61 3.27 -7.79
C LEU A 43 3.10 1.86 -7.48
N VAL A 44 2.36 0.86 -7.89
CA VAL A 44 2.72 -0.55 -7.67
C VAL A 44 2.57 -1.32 -8.97
N SER A 45 3.62 -2.03 -9.36
CA SER A 45 3.55 -3.00 -10.44
C SER A 45 3.44 -4.42 -9.88
N VAL A 46 2.62 -5.23 -10.52
CA VAL A 46 2.46 -6.66 -10.19
C VAL A 46 2.66 -7.44 -11.46
N PHE A 47 3.68 -8.29 -11.48
CA PHE A 47 4.02 -9.17 -12.60
C PHE A 47 4.25 -10.57 -12.04
N PRO A 48 3.22 -11.41 -11.96
CA PRO A 48 3.25 -12.67 -11.22
C PRO A 48 4.24 -13.70 -11.80
N HIS A 49 4.62 -13.56 -13.06
CA HIS A 49 5.53 -14.48 -13.74
C HIS A 49 7.01 -14.04 -13.71
N ASN A 50 7.35 -12.98 -12.97
CA ASN A 50 8.74 -12.59 -12.80
C ASN A 50 9.52 -13.68 -12.05
N SER A 51 10.71 -14.00 -12.57
CA SER A 51 11.63 -14.97 -11.97
C SER A 51 12.99 -14.37 -11.61
N ASP A 52 13.36 -13.26 -12.23
CA ASP A 52 14.66 -12.57 -12.06
C ASP A 52 14.55 -11.31 -11.19
N ARG A 53 13.35 -10.95 -10.78
CA ARG A 53 13.03 -9.78 -9.95
C ARG A 53 11.75 -10.00 -9.16
N PRO A 54 11.46 -9.20 -8.13
CA PRO A 54 10.23 -9.31 -7.35
C PRO A 54 8.97 -9.22 -8.23
N THR A 55 7.95 -10.00 -7.88
CA THR A 55 6.65 -9.95 -8.54
C THR A 55 5.89 -8.67 -8.23
N HIS A 56 6.17 -8.08 -7.07
CA HIS A 56 5.67 -6.78 -6.64
C HIS A 56 6.80 -5.78 -6.54
N GLN A 57 6.65 -4.63 -7.17
CA GLN A 57 7.58 -3.51 -7.07
C GLN A 57 6.77 -2.24 -6.86
N ALA A 58 7.22 -1.35 -6.00
CA ALA A 58 6.46 -0.15 -5.69
C ALA A 58 7.35 1.05 -5.44
N VAL A 59 6.85 2.22 -5.82
CA VAL A 59 7.41 3.52 -5.46
C VAL A 59 6.32 4.43 -4.92
N ILE A 60 6.70 5.38 -4.07
CA ILE A 60 5.82 6.45 -3.61
C ILE A 60 6.39 7.78 -4.11
N VAL A 61 5.55 8.57 -4.74
CA VAL A 61 5.87 9.95 -5.11
C VAL A 61 5.11 10.88 -4.16
N CYS A 62 5.85 11.74 -3.45
CA CYS A 62 5.27 12.74 -2.56
C CYS A 62 5.29 14.12 -3.23
N PHE A 63 4.25 14.88 -2.95
CA PHE A 63 4.06 16.23 -3.47
C PHE A 63 3.83 17.22 -2.32
N ASP A 64 4.26 18.44 -2.49
CA ASP A 64 3.92 19.54 -1.59
C ASP A 64 2.43 19.86 -1.74
N PRO A 65 1.61 19.72 -0.70
CA PRO A 65 0.18 19.98 -0.80
C PRO A 65 -0.17 21.46 -0.96
N ALA A 66 0.80 22.38 -0.73
CA ALA A 66 0.58 23.82 -0.89
C ALA A 66 0.68 24.28 -2.34
N ASN A 67 1.48 23.61 -3.17
CA ASN A 67 1.77 24.07 -4.54
C ASN A 67 1.84 22.98 -5.59
N GLY A 68 1.75 21.69 -5.18
CA GLY A 68 1.78 20.54 -6.08
C GLY A 68 3.17 20.16 -6.60
N ALA A 69 4.25 20.75 -6.09
CA ALA A 69 5.61 20.40 -6.51
C ALA A 69 5.99 18.97 -6.04
N PRO A 70 6.63 18.14 -6.88
CA PRO A 70 7.17 16.87 -6.42
C PRO A 70 8.34 17.11 -5.47
N ILE A 71 8.32 16.48 -4.30
CA ILE A 71 9.31 16.67 -3.24
C ILE A 71 10.12 15.43 -2.89
N ALA A 72 9.58 14.25 -3.18
CA ALA A 72 10.30 13.00 -2.91
C ALA A 72 9.83 11.86 -3.81
N LEU A 73 10.77 10.97 -4.11
CA LEU A 73 10.51 9.65 -4.68
C LEU A 73 11.13 8.61 -3.75
N LEU A 74 10.33 7.69 -3.25
CA LEU A 74 10.70 6.70 -2.24
C LEU A 74 10.56 5.29 -2.81
N ASP A 75 11.49 4.40 -2.49
CA ASP A 75 11.25 2.97 -2.61
C ASP A 75 10.15 2.56 -1.62
N ALA A 76 9.13 1.91 -2.13
CA ALA A 76 7.97 1.52 -1.34
C ALA A 76 7.86 0.00 -1.13
N SER A 77 8.85 -0.79 -1.52
CA SER A 77 8.83 -2.25 -1.38
C SER A 77 8.70 -2.64 0.09
N TYR A 78 9.65 -2.22 0.92
CA TYR A 78 9.61 -2.48 2.36
C TYR A 78 8.38 -1.88 3.06
N ILE A 79 8.00 -0.65 2.71
CA ILE A 79 6.80 0.00 3.28
C ILE A 79 5.54 -0.82 2.97
N THR A 80 5.44 -1.38 1.76
CA THR A 80 4.29 -2.21 1.36
C THR A 80 4.20 -3.48 2.19
N GLU A 81 5.31 -4.15 2.44
CA GLU A 81 5.39 -5.35 3.28
C GLU A 81 5.06 -5.03 4.74
N ALA A 82 5.78 -4.08 5.32
CA ALA A 82 5.67 -3.72 6.73
C ALA A 82 4.25 -3.25 7.10
N ARG A 83 3.65 -2.34 6.29
CA ARG A 83 2.29 -1.85 6.57
C ARG A 83 1.23 -2.94 6.41
N THR A 84 1.43 -3.89 5.48
CA THR A 84 0.49 -4.99 5.27
C THR A 84 0.54 -5.97 6.43
N ALA A 85 1.74 -6.35 6.87
CA ALA A 85 1.95 -7.18 8.05
C ALA A 85 1.38 -6.51 9.31
N ALA A 86 1.65 -5.23 9.51
CA ALA A 86 1.13 -4.48 10.65
C ALA A 86 -0.41 -4.39 10.66
N GLY A 87 -1.05 -4.22 9.51
CA GLY A 87 -2.51 -4.24 9.38
C GLY A 87 -3.10 -5.59 9.77
N SER A 88 -2.50 -6.68 9.29
CA SER A 88 -2.91 -8.05 9.63
C SER A 88 -2.71 -8.36 11.11
N ALA A 89 -1.58 -7.94 11.68
CA ALA A 89 -1.28 -8.13 13.11
C ALA A 89 -2.28 -7.36 13.98
N LEU A 90 -2.61 -6.12 13.62
CA LEU A 90 -3.61 -5.32 14.33
C LEU A 90 -5.00 -5.96 14.25
N ALA A 91 -5.41 -6.41 13.08
CA ALA A 91 -6.69 -7.10 12.91
C ALA A 91 -6.75 -8.39 13.75
N THR A 92 -5.68 -9.19 13.74
CA THR A 92 -5.56 -10.39 14.59
C THR A 92 -5.71 -10.03 16.07
N ARG A 93 -4.99 -9.00 16.53
CA ARG A 93 -5.06 -8.55 17.93
C ARG A 93 -6.47 -8.12 18.37
N LEU A 94 -7.24 -7.51 17.46
CA LEU A 94 -8.56 -6.97 17.78
C LEU A 94 -9.70 -7.98 17.60
N LEU A 95 -9.51 -8.99 16.74
CA LEU A 95 -10.60 -9.87 16.29
C LEU A 95 -10.38 -11.34 16.68
N ALA A 96 -9.15 -11.76 17.02
CA ALA A 96 -8.92 -13.12 17.50
C ALA A 96 -9.56 -13.31 18.89
N ARG A 97 -9.94 -14.54 19.17
CA ARG A 97 -10.40 -14.92 20.51
C ARG A 97 -9.24 -14.74 21.50
N GLU A 98 -9.54 -14.32 22.73
CA GLU A 98 -8.54 -14.10 23.77
C GLU A 98 -7.80 -15.40 24.19
N ASP A 99 -8.46 -16.55 24.03
CA ASP A 99 -7.93 -17.89 24.32
C ASP A 99 -7.24 -18.56 23.12
N ALA A 100 -6.99 -17.83 22.03
CA ALA A 100 -6.34 -18.39 20.85
C ALA A 100 -4.83 -18.57 21.10
N GLU A 101 -4.35 -19.82 21.01
CA GLU A 101 -2.93 -20.17 21.22
C GLU A 101 -2.20 -20.52 19.91
N VAL A 102 -2.92 -20.64 18.80
CA VAL A 102 -2.37 -21.04 17.50
C VAL A 102 -2.71 -20.02 16.43
N LEU A 103 -1.71 -19.54 15.71
CA LEU A 103 -1.84 -18.70 14.51
C LEU A 103 -1.42 -19.50 13.28
N ALA A 104 -2.34 -19.67 12.34
CA ALA A 104 -2.02 -20.20 11.02
C ALA A 104 -1.79 -19.06 10.03
N VAL A 105 -0.68 -19.09 9.31
CA VAL A 105 -0.33 -18.12 8.26
C VAL A 105 -0.27 -18.84 6.93
N LEU A 106 -1.09 -18.38 5.97
CA LEU A 106 -1.13 -18.91 4.61
C LEU A 106 -0.45 -17.90 3.67
N GLY A 107 0.77 -18.25 3.23
CA GLY A 107 1.64 -17.34 2.49
C GLY A 107 2.46 -16.43 3.43
N THR A 108 3.64 -16.03 2.98
CA THR A 108 4.62 -15.31 3.83
C THR A 108 5.12 -14.00 3.22
N GLY A 109 4.56 -13.56 2.15
CA GLY A 109 4.95 -12.30 1.54
C GLY A 109 4.58 -12.23 0.06
N ALA A 110 4.83 -11.08 -0.51
CA ALA A 110 4.60 -10.76 -1.91
C ALA A 110 5.91 -10.82 -2.70
#